data_466e7ac2a91ce39c9ccbe12c47921a76
#
_entry.id   466e7ac2a91ce39c9ccbe12c47921a76
#
_cell.length_a   1.000
_cell.length_b   1.000
_cell.length_c   1.000
_cell.angle_alpha   90.00
_cell.angle_beta   90.00
_cell.angle_gamma   90.00
#
_symmetry.space_group_name_H-M   'P 1'
#
loop_
_entity.id
_entity.type
_entity.pdbx_description
1 polymer ?
#
loop_
_entity_poly.entity_id
_entity_poly.type
_entity_poly.pdbx_seq_one_letter_code
_entity_poly.pdbx_strand_id
1 'polypeptide(L)'
;MLLHFRNITKNRFLLTCLVILQSLFQTSCLEEEAEGSKNSSKEEETANNNKILELEKEITLLKWENSRLSLKLRSVDGAALVRDVQTNLWHFDVERTPYTGNATENFKNGRPRAEASFLKGKRDGVARYWHENGILKLEEQWFDGKEDGLFREWGEEGQLLKALRYKRGELIEVLKN
;
A
#
# COMPACT_ATOMS: atom_id res chain seq x y z
N MET A 1 -54.16 -50.58 -55.72
CA MET A 1 -54.33 -50.25 -54.31
C MET A 1 -52.97 -50.19 -53.56
N LEU A 2 -51.87 -49.79 -54.21
CA LEU A 2 -50.49 -49.81 -53.65
C LEU A 2 -49.75 -48.48 -53.75
N LEU A 3 -50.36 -47.44 -54.31
CA LEU A 3 -49.75 -46.15 -54.52
C LEU A 3 -50.10 -45.08 -53.42
N HIS A 4 -51.02 -45.39 -52.52
CA HIS A 4 -51.46 -44.39 -51.50
C HIS A 4 -50.70 -44.52 -50.19
N PHE A 5 -50.01 -45.64 -49.90
CA PHE A 5 -49.22 -45.83 -48.67
C PHE A 5 -47.85 -45.27 -48.69
N ARG A 6 -47.27 -44.93 -49.86
CA ARG A 6 -45.90 -44.47 -50.00
C ARG A 6 -45.74 -42.97 -49.69
N ASN A 7 -46.80 -42.19 -49.74
CA ASN A 7 -46.75 -40.76 -49.49
C ASN A 7 -46.93 -40.36 -48.01
N ILE A 8 -47.59 -41.20 -47.21
CA ILE A 8 -47.87 -40.95 -45.80
C ILE A 8 -46.59 -41.12 -44.96
N THR A 9 -45.75 -42.06 -45.30
CA THR A 9 -44.49 -42.31 -44.56
C THR A 9 -43.42 -41.21 -44.83
N LYS A 10 -43.36 -40.68 -46.05
CA LYS A 10 -42.40 -39.54 -46.37
C LYS A 10 -42.75 -38.23 -45.64
N ASN A 11 -44.04 -37.95 -45.54
CA ASN A 11 -44.49 -36.72 -44.83
C ASN A 11 -44.29 -36.82 -43.32
N ARG A 12 -44.42 -37.97 -42.70
CA ARG A 12 -44.14 -38.17 -41.27
C ARG A 12 -42.64 -38.07 -40.95
N PHE A 13 -41.76 -38.55 -41.85
CA PHE A 13 -40.32 -38.42 -41.68
C PHE A 13 -39.85 -37.05 -41.87
N LEU A 14 -40.43 -36.26 -42.79
CA LEU A 14 -40.08 -34.84 -42.97
C LEU A 14 -40.56 -33.99 -41.77
N LEU A 15 -41.74 -34.25 -41.20
CA LEU A 15 -42.24 -33.52 -40.03
C LEU A 15 -41.41 -33.84 -38.78
N THR A 16 -40.98 -35.06 -38.57
CA THR A 16 -40.13 -35.43 -37.42
C THR A 16 -38.72 -34.84 -37.54
N CYS A 17 -38.13 -34.78 -38.73
CA CYS A 17 -36.86 -34.10 -38.95
C CYS A 17 -36.96 -32.59 -38.73
N LEU A 18 -38.07 -31.94 -39.10
CA LEU A 18 -38.26 -30.49 -38.90
C LEU A 18 -38.44 -30.15 -37.42
N VAL A 19 -39.11 -30.99 -36.64
CA VAL A 19 -39.28 -30.79 -35.19
C VAL A 19 -37.93 -31.00 -34.44
N ILE A 20 -37.14 -31.99 -34.87
CA ILE A 20 -35.80 -32.23 -34.28
C ILE A 20 -34.81 -31.08 -34.62
N LEU A 21 -34.87 -30.52 -35.85
CA LEU A 21 -34.05 -29.36 -36.20
C LEU A 21 -34.47 -28.11 -35.41
N GLN A 22 -35.74 -27.89 -35.15
CA GLN A 22 -36.20 -26.76 -34.32
C GLN A 22 -35.82 -26.89 -32.84
N SER A 23 -35.82 -28.13 -32.31
CA SER A 23 -35.36 -28.34 -30.92
C SER A 23 -33.84 -28.15 -30.75
N LEU A 24 -33.03 -28.49 -31.74
CA LEU A 24 -31.57 -28.23 -31.71
C LEU A 24 -31.22 -26.77 -31.85
N PHE A 25 -32.07 -25.98 -32.55
CA PHE A 25 -31.85 -24.52 -32.66
C PHE A 25 -32.23 -23.77 -31.37
N GLN A 26 -33.21 -24.26 -30.60
CA GLN A 26 -33.61 -23.63 -29.33
C GLN A 26 -32.63 -23.95 -28.18
N THR A 27 -31.98 -25.12 -28.17
CA THR A 27 -30.97 -25.42 -27.17
C THR A 27 -29.66 -24.66 -27.38
N SER A 28 -29.28 -24.40 -28.64
CA SER A 28 -28.09 -23.60 -28.96
C SER A 28 -28.25 -22.12 -28.55
N CYS A 29 -29.43 -21.52 -28.70
CA CYS A 29 -29.68 -20.14 -28.27
C CYS A 29 -29.73 -19.98 -26.74
N LEU A 30 -30.18 -20.99 -26.00
CA LEU A 30 -30.26 -20.94 -24.53
C LEU A 30 -28.88 -21.14 -23.84
N GLU A 31 -27.96 -21.86 -24.49
CA GLU A 31 -26.58 -22.02 -23.97
C GLU A 31 -25.74 -20.75 -24.19
N GLU A 32 -25.93 -20.04 -25.29
CA GLU A 32 -25.19 -18.82 -25.59
C GLU A 32 -25.59 -17.63 -24.69
N GLU A 33 -26.87 -17.50 -24.32
CA GLU A 33 -27.34 -16.50 -23.35
C GLU A 33 -26.89 -16.81 -21.91
N ALA A 34 -26.75 -18.11 -21.55
CA ALA A 34 -26.28 -18.50 -20.21
C ALA A 34 -24.78 -18.31 -20.01
N GLU A 35 -23.96 -18.44 -21.04
CA GLU A 35 -22.52 -18.15 -20.98
C GLU A 35 -22.23 -16.62 -20.98
N GLY A 36 -22.96 -15.84 -21.75
CA GLY A 36 -22.84 -14.38 -21.74
C GLY A 36 -23.19 -13.74 -20.39
N SER A 37 -24.21 -14.26 -19.73
CA SER A 37 -24.63 -13.80 -18.39
C SER A 37 -23.60 -14.18 -17.29
N LYS A 38 -22.97 -15.33 -17.39
CA LYS A 38 -21.94 -15.79 -16.43
C LYS A 38 -20.63 -15.04 -16.59
N ASN A 39 -20.25 -14.64 -17.81
CA ASN A 39 -19.05 -13.86 -18.05
C ASN A 39 -19.21 -12.41 -17.57
N SER A 40 -20.36 -11.78 -17.83
CA SER A 40 -20.64 -10.43 -17.36
C SER A 40 -20.63 -10.31 -15.82
N SER A 41 -21.21 -11.27 -15.10
CA SER A 41 -21.20 -11.28 -13.63
C SER A 41 -19.79 -11.50 -13.06
N LYS A 42 -18.95 -12.27 -13.73
CA LYS A 42 -17.57 -12.55 -13.31
C LYS A 42 -16.64 -11.36 -13.57
N GLU A 43 -16.85 -10.61 -14.62
CA GLU A 43 -16.13 -9.37 -14.92
C GLU A 43 -16.51 -8.27 -13.94
N GLU A 44 -17.76 -8.16 -13.57
CA GLU A 44 -18.23 -7.19 -12.57
C GLU A 44 -17.72 -7.53 -11.16
N GLU A 45 -17.67 -8.81 -10.79
CA GLU A 45 -17.09 -9.27 -9.53
C GLU A 45 -15.59 -8.98 -9.46
N THR A 46 -14.85 -9.23 -10.54
CA THR A 46 -13.40 -8.90 -10.60
C THR A 46 -13.14 -7.40 -10.56
N ALA A 47 -13.95 -6.60 -11.22
CA ALA A 47 -13.86 -5.13 -11.17
C ALA A 47 -14.14 -4.60 -9.76
N ASN A 48 -15.15 -5.14 -9.08
CA ASN A 48 -15.48 -4.80 -7.69
C ASN A 48 -14.35 -5.19 -6.72
N ASN A 49 -13.77 -6.38 -6.87
CA ASN A 49 -12.66 -6.83 -6.04
C ASN A 49 -11.40 -5.96 -6.23
N ASN A 50 -11.11 -5.55 -7.45
CA ASN A 50 -10.01 -4.63 -7.74
C ASN A 50 -10.26 -3.25 -7.11
N LYS A 51 -11.51 -2.76 -7.14
CA LYS A 51 -11.88 -1.48 -6.51
C LYS A 51 -11.78 -1.55 -4.99
N ILE A 52 -12.18 -2.66 -4.37
CA ILE A 52 -12.04 -2.89 -2.93
C ILE A 52 -10.56 -2.85 -2.54
N LEU A 53 -9.69 -3.55 -3.28
CA LEU A 53 -8.24 -3.55 -3.03
C LEU A 53 -7.60 -2.16 -3.15
N GLU A 54 -8.06 -1.34 -4.10
CA GLU A 54 -7.62 0.05 -4.24
C GLU A 54 -8.06 0.90 -3.05
N LEU A 55 -9.32 0.79 -2.64
CA LEU A 55 -9.85 1.51 -1.48
C LEU A 55 -9.18 1.10 -0.17
N GLU A 56 -8.85 -0.18 0.01
CA GLU A 56 -8.09 -0.65 1.18
C GLU A 56 -6.69 -0.05 1.23
N LYS A 57 -6.02 0.08 0.09
CA LYS A 57 -4.72 0.77 0.00
C LYS A 57 -4.85 2.26 0.35
N GLU A 58 -5.86 2.92 -0.17
CA GLU A 58 -6.13 4.33 0.12
C GLU A 58 -6.47 4.57 1.59
N ILE A 59 -7.33 3.73 2.18
CA ILE A 59 -7.65 3.77 3.62
C ILE A 59 -6.38 3.57 4.46
N THR A 60 -5.52 2.65 4.08
CA THR A 60 -4.26 2.40 4.77
C THR A 60 -3.35 3.62 4.70
N LEU A 61 -3.24 4.24 3.54
CA LEU A 61 -2.46 5.46 3.35
C LEU A 61 -3.03 6.63 4.18
N LEU A 62 -4.33 6.86 4.13
CA LEU A 62 -5.00 7.94 4.88
C LEU A 62 -4.93 7.74 6.39
N LYS A 63 -5.08 6.51 6.89
CA LYS A 63 -4.87 6.19 8.31
C LYS A 63 -3.45 6.51 8.75
N TRP A 64 -2.50 6.24 7.89
CA TRP A 64 -1.10 6.50 8.13
C TRP A 64 -0.80 8.01 8.13
N GLU A 65 -1.30 8.74 7.16
CA GLU A 65 -1.18 10.20 7.08
C GLU A 65 -1.85 10.90 8.27
N ASN A 66 -3.04 10.47 8.67
CA ASN A 66 -3.72 10.97 9.85
C ASN A 66 -2.92 10.70 11.13
N SER A 67 -2.31 9.52 11.24
CA SER A 67 -1.40 9.22 12.35
C SER A 67 -0.20 10.16 12.37
N ARG A 68 0.39 10.47 11.23
CA ARG A 68 1.51 11.44 11.12
C ARG A 68 1.09 12.86 11.50
N LEU A 69 -0.10 13.29 11.10
CA LEU A 69 -0.63 14.61 11.47
C LEU A 69 -0.87 14.71 12.98
N SER A 70 -1.29 13.64 13.64
CA SER A 70 -1.47 13.59 15.09
C SER A 70 -0.15 13.62 15.87
N LEU A 71 0.97 13.25 15.24
CA LEU A 71 2.31 13.31 15.86
C LEU A 71 2.78 14.73 16.20
N LYS A 72 2.24 15.76 15.56
CA LYS A 72 2.61 17.17 15.83
C LYS A 72 2.17 17.66 17.21
N LEU A 73 1.38 16.88 17.96
CA LEU A 73 0.78 17.30 19.21
C LEU A 73 1.61 16.97 20.46
N ARG A 74 2.57 16.04 20.38
CA ARG A 74 3.40 15.65 21.53
C ARG A 74 4.89 15.76 21.17
N SER A 75 5.61 16.53 21.96
CA SER A 75 7.08 16.61 21.90
C SER A 75 7.67 16.31 23.27
N VAL A 76 8.74 15.52 23.29
CA VAL A 76 9.48 15.16 24.51
C VAL A 76 10.97 15.39 24.31
N ASP A 77 11.69 15.46 25.43
CA ASP A 77 13.15 15.39 25.40
C ASP A 77 13.57 13.98 24.91
N GLY A 78 14.40 13.92 23.89
CA GLY A 78 14.90 12.66 23.32
C GLY A 78 15.67 11.82 24.34
N ALA A 79 16.29 12.44 25.33
CA ALA A 79 16.97 11.76 26.43
C ALA A 79 16.01 10.91 27.30
N ALA A 80 14.71 11.22 27.28
CA ALA A 80 13.69 10.46 27.99
C ALA A 80 13.15 9.24 27.20
N LEU A 81 13.63 9.04 25.96
CA LEU A 81 13.25 7.88 25.16
C LEU A 81 14.22 6.71 25.39
N VAL A 82 13.68 5.55 25.69
CA VAL A 82 14.43 4.31 25.89
C VAL A 82 14.07 3.32 24.77
N ARG A 83 15.10 2.73 24.17
CA ARG A 83 14.91 1.67 23.17
C ARG A 83 14.89 0.32 23.85
N ASP A 84 13.79 -0.39 23.71
CA ASP A 84 13.66 -1.77 24.17
C ASP A 84 14.49 -2.70 23.27
N VAL A 85 15.38 -3.49 23.86
CA VAL A 85 16.32 -4.35 23.14
C VAL A 85 15.63 -5.55 22.49
N GLN A 86 14.51 -6.03 23.07
CA GLN A 86 13.81 -7.21 22.57
C GLN A 86 12.87 -6.88 21.41
N THR A 87 12.08 -5.82 21.58
CA THR A 87 11.10 -5.38 20.57
C THR A 87 11.68 -4.42 19.55
N ASN A 88 12.83 -3.82 19.86
CA ASN A 88 13.47 -2.78 19.07
C ASN A 88 12.63 -1.49 18.94
N LEU A 89 11.66 -1.29 19.83
CA LEU A 89 10.77 -0.13 19.84
C LEU A 89 11.27 0.93 20.84
N TRP A 90 11.00 2.18 20.50
CA TRP A 90 11.23 3.31 21.40
C TRP A 90 10.05 3.54 22.31
N HIS A 91 10.31 3.70 23.59
CA HIS A 91 9.33 3.93 24.64
C HIS A 91 9.66 5.23 25.37
N PHE A 92 8.64 5.91 25.83
CA PHE A 92 8.84 6.96 26.82
C PHE A 92 9.04 6.30 28.19
N ASP A 93 10.11 6.64 28.88
CA ASP A 93 10.63 5.95 30.06
C ASP A 93 9.55 5.65 31.15
N VAL A 94 8.69 6.63 31.41
CA VAL A 94 7.65 6.51 32.45
C VAL A 94 6.47 5.63 32.03
N GLU A 95 6.12 5.63 30.76
CA GLU A 95 4.85 5.03 30.28
C GLU A 95 4.97 3.57 29.86
N ARG A 96 6.18 3.10 29.52
CA ARG A 96 6.47 1.74 28.97
C ARG A 96 5.59 1.35 27.78
N THR A 97 4.98 2.33 27.12
CA THR A 97 4.22 2.15 25.88
C THR A 97 5.05 2.61 24.71
N PRO A 98 4.91 1.99 23.52
CA PRO A 98 5.61 2.46 22.33
C PRO A 98 5.29 3.92 22.05
N TYR A 99 6.35 4.74 21.95
CA TYR A 99 6.21 6.18 21.85
C TYR A 99 5.64 6.61 20.50
N THR A 100 4.76 7.59 20.53
CA THR A 100 4.23 8.27 19.35
C THR A 100 4.32 9.78 19.57
N GLY A 101 5.08 10.48 18.73
CA GLY A 101 5.30 11.92 18.84
C GLY A 101 6.65 12.33 18.27
N ASN A 102 7.04 13.58 18.58
CA ASN A 102 8.36 14.13 18.24
C ASN A 102 9.28 14.05 19.45
N ALA A 103 10.54 13.76 19.21
CA ALA A 103 11.59 13.87 20.20
C ALA A 103 12.61 14.94 19.76
N THR A 104 13.02 15.78 20.68
CA THR A 104 14.01 16.84 20.43
C THR A 104 15.12 16.76 21.44
N GLU A 105 16.34 16.98 21.01
CA GLU A 105 17.50 17.13 21.88
C GLU A 105 18.19 18.47 21.58
N ASN A 106 18.71 19.08 22.61
CA ASN A 106 19.47 20.32 22.49
C ASN A 106 20.93 20.14 22.95
N PHE A 107 21.82 20.89 22.35
CA PHE A 107 23.17 21.10 22.88
C PHE A 107 23.13 21.86 24.22
N LYS A 108 24.22 21.82 24.96
CA LYS A 108 24.37 22.58 26.23
C LYS A 108 24.17 24.08 26.08
N ASN A 109 24.42 24.63 24.88
CA ASN A 109 24.20 26.03 24.55
C ASN A 109 22.72 26.34 24.19
N GLY A 110 21.78 25.37 24.30
CA GLY A 110 20.36 25.54 24.02
C GLY A 110 19.99 25.42 22.53
N ARG A 111 20.95 25.28 21.62
CA ARG A 111 20.65 25.08 20.19
C ARG A 111 20.17 23.66 19.92
N PRO A 112 19.33 23.46 18.91
CA PRO A 112 18.90 22.14 18.49
C PRO A 112 20.11 21.25 18.15
N ARG A 113 20.10 20.02 18.67
CA ARG A 113 21.06 18.95 18.37
C ARG A 113 20.45 17.89 17.47
N ALA A 114 19.25 17.45 17.81
CA ALA A 114 18.53 16.43 17.07
C ALA A 114 17.02 16.61 17.20
N GLU A 115 16.30 16.21 16.17
CA GLU A 115 14.87 16.00 16.20
C GLU A 115 14.52 14.74 15.42
N ALA A 116 13.53 13.97 15.88
CA ALA A 116 13.02 12.81 15.18
C ALA A 116 11.56 12.59 15.51
N SER A 117 10.84 12.03 14.53
CA SER A 117 9.44 11.63 14.69
C SER A 117 9.33 10.12 14.86
N PHE A 118 8.38 9.72 15.72
CA PHE A 118 8.13 8.33 16.05
C PHE A 118 6.64 8.01 15.93
N LEU A 119 6.33 6.83 15.40
CA LEU A 119 4.99 6.26 15.37
C LEU A 119 5.03 4.85 15.96
N LYS A 120 4.29 4.66 17.07
CA LYS A 120 4.22 3.35 17.76
C LYS A 120 5.61 2.75 18.05
N GLY A 121 6.53 3.57 18.53
CA GLY A 121 7.88 3.18 18.89
C GLY A 121 8.87 3.03 17.73
N LYS A 122 8.47 3.26 16.51
CA LYS A 122 9.33 3.21 15.32
C LYS A 122 9.63 4.61 14.81
N ARG A 123 10.84 4.84 14.28
CA ARG A 123 11.13 6.08 13.54
C ARG A 123 10.21 6.18 12.34
N ASP A 124 9.56 7.32 12.19
CA ASP A 124 8.59 7.57 11.14
C ASP A 124 8.49 9.05 10.82
N GLY A 125 8.79 9.43 9.59
CA GLY A 125 8.93 10.82 9.17
C GLY A 125 10.39 11.25 9.00
N VAL A 126 10.67 12.50 9.24
CA VAL A 126 12.01 13.09 9.05
C VAL A 126 12.74 13.16 10.38
N ALA A 127 13.99 12.72 10.40
CA ALA A 127 14.93 12.98 11.49
C ALA A 127 16.01 13.96 11.01
N ARG A 128 16.35 14.92 11.85
CA ARG A 128 17.35 15.94 11.59
C ARG A 128 18.35 16.03 12.73
N TYR A 129 19.58 16.26 12.38
CA TYR A 129 20.69 16.47 13.31
C TYR A 129 21.47 17.71 12.89
N TRP A 130 21.93 18.47 13.84
CA TRP A 130 22.67 19.70 13.60
C TRP A 130 24.08 19.64 14.19
N HIS A 131 24.98 20.35 13.58
CA HIS A 131 26.25 20.70 14.16
C HIS A 131 26.05 21.73 15.29
N GLU A 132 27.01 21.86 16.20
CA GLU A 132 26.94 22.83 17.32
C GLU A 132 26.87 24.30 16.86
N ASN A 133 27.38 24.58 15.66
CA ASN A 133 27.26 25.91 15.02
C ASN A 133 25.83 26.18 14.48
N GLY A 134 24.91 25.18 14.48
CA GLY A 134 23.54 25.30 14.03
C GLY A 134 23.31 24.94 12.56
N ILE A 135 24.35 24.57 11.83
CA ILE A 135 24.24 24.08 10.45
C ILE A 135 23.68 22.65 10.47
N LEU A 136 22.78 22.33 9.56
CA LEU A 136 22.23 20.98 9.39
C LEU A 136 23.37 20.01 9.07
N LYS A 137 23.46 18.92 9.85
CA LYS A 137 24.48 17.89 9.70
C LYS A 137 23.94 16.67 8.94
N LEU A 138 22.74 16.22 9.29
CA LEU A 138 22.15 15.01 8.73
C LEU A 138 20.65 15.16 8.65
N GLU A 139 20.06 14.72 7.56
CA GLU A 139 18.62 14.58 7.39
C GLU A 139 18.32 13.18 6.85
N GLU A 140 17.40 12.50 7.51
CA GLU A 140 17.03 11.14 7.25
C GLU A 140 15.51 11.05 7.08
N GLN A 141 15.05 10.26 6.11
CA GLN A 141 13.63 9.97 5.92
C GLN A 141 13.35 8.52 6.28
N TRP A 142 12.39 8.32 7.16
CA TRP A 142 12.04 7.05 7.76
C TRP A 142 10.58 6.70 7.54
N PHE A 143 10.30 5.40 7.34
CA PHE A 143 8.96 4.87 7.24
C PHE A 143 8.88 3.54 7.98
N ASP A 144 7.99 3.45 8.98
CA ASP A 144 7.77 2.24 9.78
C ASP A 144 9.08 1.62 10.33
N GLY A 145 10.01 2.48 10.77
CA GLY A 145 11.30 2.08 11.34
C GLY A 145 12.38 1.68 10.35
N LYS A 146 12.13 1.86 9.06
CA LYS A 146 13.08 1.58 7.97
C LYS A 146 13.44 2.86 7.24
N GLU A 147 14.66 2.93 6.72
CA GLU A 147 15.06 3.99 5.81
C GLU A 147 14.16 3.99 4.58
N ASP A 148 13.51 5.12 4.29
CA ASP A 148 12.66 5.26 3.09
C ASP A 148 12.65 6.72 2.63
N GLY A 149 13.37 7.02 1.56
CA GLY A 149 13.55 8.35 1.02
C GLY A 149 15.00 8.81 1.01
N LEU A 150 15.22 10.11 1.19
CA LEU A 150 16.53 10.73 1.09
C LEU A 150 17.26 10.75 2.43
N PHE A 151 18.55 10.41 2.38
CA PHE A 151 19.51 10.53 3.46
C PHE A 151 20.61 11.49 2.99
N ARG A 152 20.76 12.61 3.66
CA ARG A 152 21.67 13.68 3.27
C ARG A 152 22.55 14.09 4.42
N GLU A 153 23.83 14.26 4.17
CA GLU A 153 24.83 14.67 5.15
C GLU A 153 25.55 15.93 4.68
N TRP A 154 25.72 16.88 5.57
CA TRP A 154 26.41 18.14 5.33
C TRP A 154 27.56 18.34 6.30
N GLY A 155 28.61 18.98 5.84
CA GLY A 155 29.72 19.42 6.67
C GLY A 155 29.39 20.67 7.50
N GLU A 156 30.31 21.04 8.37
CA GLU A 156 30.17 22.19 9.26
C GLU A 156 30.07 23.53 8.54
N GLU A 157 30.51 23.60 7.29
CA GLU A 157 30.38 24.77 6.40
C GLU A 157 29.11 24.77 5.56
N GLY A 158 28.24 23.72 5.74
CA GLY A 158 26.97 23.55 5.01
C GLY A 158 27.10 22.92 3.62
N GLN A 159 28.31 22.50 3.22
CA GLN A 159 28.50 21.77 1.95
C GLN A 159 27.91 20.36 2.04
N LEU A 160 27.15 19.97 1.04
CA LEU A 160 26.59 18.61 0.94
C LEU A 160 27.74 17.61 0.75
N LEU A 161 27.92 16.71 1.71
CA LEU A 161 28.95 15.66 1.67
C LEU A 161 28.43 14.39 1.01
N LYS A 162 27.22 13.97 1.40
CA LYS A 162 26.65 12.69 0.98
C LYS A 162 25.16 12.81 0.72
N ALA A 163 24.66 12.10 -0.30
CA ALA A 163 23.24 11.99 -0.56
C ALA A 163 22.93 10.58 -1.10
N LEU A 164 22.06 9.88 -0.39
CA LEU A 164 21.65 8.51 -0.68
C LEU A 164 20.13 8.45 -0.75
N ARG A 165 19.61 7.51 -1.54
CA ARG A 165 18.18 7.20 -1.58
C ARG A 165 17.95 5.76 -1.16
N TYR A 166 17.04 5.59 -0.20
CA TYR A 166 16.62 4.32 0.31
C TYR A 166 15.16 4.03 -0.04
N LYS A 167 14.82 2.74 -0.11
CA LYS A 167 13.45 2.25 -0.21
C LYS A 167 13.29 1.03 0.69
N ARG A 168 12.45 1.18 1.73
CA ARG A 168 12.16 0.11 2.72
C ARG A 168 13.41 -0.54 3.34
N GLY A 169 14.44 0.25 3.61
CA GLY A 169 15.70 -0.20 4.20
C GLY A 169 16.78 -0.62 3.19
N GLU A 170 16.48 -0.62 1.89
CA GLU A 170 17.43 -0.95 0.84
C GLU A 170 17.98 0.33 0.19
N LEU A 171 19.30 0.43 0.03
CA LEU A 171 19.93 1.50 -0.71
C LEU A 171 19.67 1.28 -2.21
N ILE A 172 18.93 2.21 -2.83
CA ILE A 172 18.58 2.14 -4.25
C ILE A 172 19.40 3.07 -5.13
N GLU A 173 19.97 4.13 -4.56
CA GLU A 173 20.71 5.11 -5.36
C GLU A 173 21.73 5.88 -4.51
N VAL A 174 22.90 6.13 -5.06
CA VAL A 174 23.91 7.05 -4.54
C VAL A 174 23.90 8.31 -5.40
N LEU A 175 23.35 9.40 -4.86
CA LEU A 175 23.21 10.68 -5.56
C LEU A 175 24.47 11.52 -5.42
N LYS A 176 25.15 11.41 -4.27
CA LYS A 176 26.45 12.04 -3.99
C LYS A 176 27.22 11.19 -2.99
N ASN A 177 28.50 11.03 -3.24
CA ASN A 177 29.44 10.31 -2.38
C ASN A 177 30.62 11.23 -2.04
#